data_41fbfa3abb7c447852b3ef89ec81e0e4
#
_entry.id   41fbfa3abb7c447852b3ef89ec81e0e4
#
_cell.length_a   1.000
_cell.length_b   1.000
_cell.length_c   1.000
_cell.angle_alpha   90.00
_cell.angle_beta   90.00
_cell.angle_gamma   90.00
#
_symmetry.space_group_name_H-M   'P 1'
#
loop_
_entity.id
_entity.type
_entity.pdbx_description
1 polymer ?
#
loop_
_entity_poly.entity_id
_entity_poly.type
_entity_poly.pdbx_seq_one_letter_code
_entity_poly.pdbx_strand_id
1 'polypeptide(L)'
;MKKQKNLNSLVDDFEGEEIELVGYDFSDTLESMIKLRVGASKDERAAQSLDLSNHFLIAMPNMMDPIFGGTVIYICEHNARGAMGVVINRATDMTVADLFDRIDLQLEIIPNSHPMGQHPVLFGGPVQSDRGFILHAPAGSYSSTLKVSDEVSFTTSRDILESLAAGEAPQRLLLSIGYSGWGAGQLEQEILSNGWLTAPADLGVMFDLPIEERFDAAMKLLGFDPLMLASVAGHA
;
A
#
# COMPACT_ATOMS: atom_id res chain seq x y z
N MET A 1 8.74 19.98 -29.48
CA MET A 1 9.07 18.56 -29.16
C MET A 1 9.54 18.51 -27.73
N LYS A 2 8.63 18.22 -26.77
CA LYS A 2 8.97 17.95 -25.34
C LYS A 2 9.21 16.46 -25.22
N LYS A 3 10.42 16.08 -24.80
CA LYS A 3 10.78 14.68 -24.53
C LYS A 3 9.91 14.17 -23.38
N GLN A 4 9.16 13.12 -23.64
CA GLN A 4 8.52 12.29 -22.65
C GLN A 4 9.66 11.70 -21.79
N LYS A 5 9.74 12.09 -20.51
CA LYS A 5 10.61 11.41 -19.55
C LYS A 5 10.00 10.04 -19.26
N ASN A 6 10.74 9.02 -19.55
CA ASN A 6 10.37 7.63 -19.31
C ASN A 6 10.29 7.39 -17.80
N LEU A 7 9.38 6.53 -17.33
CA LEU A 7 9.18 6.15 -15.93
C LEU A 7 10.49 5.65 -15.28
N ASN A 8 11.36 5.03 -16.07
CA ASN A 8 12.69 4.57 -15.64
C ASN A 8 13.61 5.72 -15.16
N SER A 9 13.36 6.98 -15.56
CA SER A 9 14.20 8.10 -15.10
C SER A 9 13.85 8.61 -13.69
N LEU A 10 12.77 8.14 -13.10
CA LEU A 10 12.41 8.43 -11.69
C LEU A 10 13.08 7.42 -10.73
N VAL A 11 13.43 6.24 -11.23
CA VAL A 11 14.20 5.24 -10.47
C VAL A 11 15.69 5.61 -10.47
N ASP A 12 16.19 6.22 -11.57
CA ASP A 12 17.58 6.65 -11.70
C ASP A 12 17.98 7.80 -10.73
N ASP A 13 17.01 8.57 -10.21
CA ASP A 13 17.27 9.57 -9.17
C ASP A 13 17.53 8.96 -7.78
N PHE A 14 17.30 7.64 -7.62
CA PHE A 14 17.58 6.88 -6.38
C PHE A 14 18.86 6.03 -6.46
N GLU A 15 19.55 5.97 -7.60
CA GLU A 15 20.80 5.18 -7.78
C GLU A 15 22.03 5.78 -7.09
N GLY A 16 21.91 6.79 -6.25
CA GLY A 16 23.04 7.47 -5.61
C GLY A 16 23.20 7.27 -4.11
N GLU A 17 22.20 6.72 -3.41
CA GLU A 17 22.32 6.44 -1.99
C GLU A 17 22.29 4.92 -1.78
N GLU A 18 23.44 4.36 -1.36
CA GLU A 18 23.49 3.01 -0.78
C GLU A 18 22.46 2.98 0.35
N ILE A 19 21.33 2.29 0.11
CA ILE A 19 20.33 2.03 1.15
C ILE A 19 20.99 1.06 2.13
N GLU A 20 21.65 1.60 3.15
CA GLU A 20 22.13 0.84 4.30
C GLU A 20 20.91 0.31 5.07
N LEU A 21 20.41 -0.87 4.68
CA LEU A 21 19.36 -1.61 5.41
C LEU A 21 19.92 -2.29 6.68
N VAL A 22 21.07 -1.82 7.18
CA VAL A 22 21.71 -2.35 8.36
C VAL A 22 21.02 -1.83 9.61
N GLY A 23 20.22 -2.67 10.26
CA GLY A 23 19.74 -2.45 11.63
C GLY A 23 18.41 -1.71 11.76
N TYR A 24 17.51 -1.79 10.78
CA TYR A 24 16.20 -1.15 10.88
C TYR A 24 15.29 -1.83 11.91
N ASP A 25 15.00 -1.09 12.97
CA ASP A 25 13.97 -1.45 13.95
C ASP A 25 12.59 -1.11 13.39
N PHE A 26 11.89 -2.12 12.89
CA PHE A 26 10.53 -2.01 12.36
C PHE A 26 9.49 -1.63 13.43
N SER A 27 9.86 -1.69 14.72
CA SER A 27 8.91 -1.57 15.85
C SER A 27 8.45 -0.14 16.10
N ASP A 28 9.32 0.88 15.95
CA ASP A 28 9.03 2.25 16.38
C ASP A 28 7.88 2.93 15.63
N THR A 29 7.71 2.62 14.35
CA THR A 29 6.69 3.27 13.51
C THR A 29 5.29 2.76 13.83
N LEU A 30 5.11 1.45 13.97
CA LEU A 30 3.81 0.86 14.28
C LEU A 30 3.46 1.05 15.75
N GLU A 31 4.43 1.02 16.68
CA GLU A 31 4.18 1.37 18.08
C GLU A 31 3.70 2.82 18.24
N SER A 32 4.25 3.76 17.48
CA SER A 32 3.75 5.14 17.47
C SER A 32 2.33 5.21 16.89
N MET A 33 2.02 4.43 15.85
CA MET A 33 0.68 4.31 15.26
C MET A 33 -0.31 3.61 16.18
N ILE A 34 0.08 2.52 16.86
CA ILE A 34 -0.76 1.81 17.85
C ILE A 34 -1.00 2.67 19.08
N LYS A 35 0.01 3.38 19.61
CA LYS A 35 -0.15 4.34 20.71
C LYS A 35 -1.11 5.46 20.36
N LEU A 36 -1.15 5.87 19.08
CA LEU A 36 -2.13 6.81 18.56
C LEU A 36 -3.57 6.28 18.61
N ARG A 37 -3.79 4.97 18.48
CA ARG A 37 -5.13 4.33 18.52
C ARG A 37 -5.69 4.21 19.94
N VAL A 38 -4.84 4.07 20.95
CA VAL A 38 -5.24 3.87 22.36
C VAL A 38 -5.64 5.18 23.07
N GLY A 39 -5.22 6.34 22.56
CA GLY A 39 -5.40 7.65 23.20
C GLY A 39 -6.66 8.44 22.82
N ALA A 40 -7.55 7.92 21.98
CA ALA A 40 -8.75 8.65 21.55
C ALA A 40 -9.82 8.70 22.64
N SER A 41 -10.19 9.93 23.07
CA SER A 41 -11.25 10.16 24.06
C SER A 41 -12.64 9.88 23.49
N LYS A 42 -13.62 9.57 24.39
CA LYS A 42 -15.00 9.24 24.01
C LYS A 42 -15.73 10.36 23.22
N ASP A 43 -15.29 11.59 23.36
CA ASP A 43 -15.94 12.76 22.73
C ASP A 43 -15.57 12.95 21.24
N GLU A 44 -14.44 12.39 20.80
CA GLU A 44 -14.02 12.39 19.39
C GLU A 44 -14.80 11.41 18.51
N ARG A 45 -15.57 10.50 19.10
CA ARG A 45 -16.45 9.55 18.39
C ARG A 45 -17.78 10.15 17.93
N ALA A 46 -18.10 11.38 18.32
CA ALA A 46 -19.37 12.03 18.00
C ALA A 46 -19.36 12.81 16.66
N ALA A 47 -18.21 13.16 16.14
CA ALA A 47 -18.09 13.55 14.74
C ALA A 47 -18.02 12.25 13.93
N GLN A 48 -19.08 11.90 13.20
CA GLN A 48 -19.08 10.82 12.22
C GLN A 48 -18.08 11.19 11.13
N SER A 49 -16.79 11.02 11.41
CA SER A 49 -15.75 11.05 10.40
C SER A 49 -15.94 9.79 9.53
N LEU A 50 -16.00 10.00 8.24
CA LEU A 50 -16.00 8.93 7.25
C LEU A 50 -14.79 8.04 7.53
N ASP A 51 -15.01 6.80 8.00
CA ASP A 51 -13.94 5.83 8.17
C ASP A 51 -13.75 5.08 6.86
N LEU A 52 -12.63 5.34 6.20
CA LEU A 52 -12.23 4.71 4.95
C LEU A 52 -11.25 3.55 5.17
N SER A 53 -11.00 3.13 6.40
CA SER A 53 -10.22 1.90 6.64
C SER A 53 -10.87 0.73 5.90
N ASN A 54 -10.05 -0.17 5.35
CA ASN A 54 -10.52 -1.27 4.50
C ASN A 54 -11.27 -0.83 3.23
N HIS A 55 -10.90 0.32 2.67
CA HIS A 55 -11.39 0.81 1.37
C HIS A 55 -10.22 0.98 0.41
N PHE A 56 -10.54 0.99 -0.87
CA PHE A 56 -9.64 1.46 -1.91
C PHE A 56 -9.83 2.95 -2.14
N LEU A 57 -8.71 3.67 -2.27
CA LEU A 57 -8.65 4.95 -2.96
C LEU A 57 -8.17 4.67 -4.38
N ILE A 58 -8.96 5.09 -5.34
CA ILE A 58 -8.69 4.90 -6.75
C ILE A 58 -8.43 6.28 -7.35
N ALA A 59 -7.25 6.49 -7.90
CA ALA A 59 -6.89 7.76 -8.51
C ALA A 59 -7.88 8.11 -9.64
N MET A 60 -8.36 9.35 -9.65
CA MET A 60 -9.18 9.81 -10.76
C MET A 60 -8.44 9.66 -12.09
N PRO A 61 -9.11 9.25 -13.19
CA PRO A 61 -8.45 9.01 -14.49
C PRO A 61 -7.69 10.22 -15.05
N ASN A 62 -8.05 11.43 -14.64
CA ASN A 62 -7.39 12.69 -15.04
C ASN A 62 -6.32 13.15 -14.03
N MET A 63 -6.01 12.39 -13.01
CA MET A 63 -4.95 12.71 -12.05
C MET A 63 -3.59 12.66 -12.74
N MET A 64 -2.92 13.82 -12.80
CA MET A 64 -1.62 14.01 -13.46
C MET A 64 -0.45 13.90 -12.48
N ASP A 65 -0.71 13.53 -11.21
CA ASP A 65 0.34 13.35 -10.23
C ASP A 65 1.28 12.20 -10.65
N PRO A 66 2.61 12.41 -10.68
CA PRO A 66 3.56 11.39 -11.15
C PRO A 66 3.64 10.16 -10.22
N ILE A 67 3.31 10.33 -8.93
CA ILE A 67 3.35 9.27 -7.93
C ILE A 67 2.01 8.54 -7.88
N PHE A 68 0.90 9.27 -7.90
CA PHE A 68 -0.42 8.70 -7.62
C PHE A 68 -1.33 8.52 -8.84
N GLY A 69 -1.00 9.12 -9.99
CA GLY A 69 -1.79 8.92 -11.22
C GLY A 69 -1.90 7.44 -11.58
N GLY A 70 -3.13 6.92 -11.76
CA GLY A 70 -3.39 5.51 -12.09
C GLY A 70 -3.14 4.51 -10.97
N THR A 71 -3.08 4.97 -9.69
CA THR A 71 -2.89 4.07 -8.56
C THR A 71 -4.19 3.63 -7.91
N VAL A 72 -4.13 2.46 -7.29
CA VAL A 72 -5.09 1.98 -6.29
C VAL A 72 -4.36 1.86 -4.96
N ILE A 73 -4.88 2.50 -3.94
CA ILE A 73 -4.31 2.48 -2.58
C ILE A 73 -5.30 1.78 -1.66
N TYR A 74 -4.83 0.79 -0.93
CA TYR A 74 -5.59 0.18 0.16
C TYR A 74 -5.39 0.98 1.43
N ILE A 75 -6.46 1.51 2.03
CA ILE A 75 -6.40 2.27 3.27
C ILE A 75 -6.36 1.32 4.46
N CYS A 76 -5.22 1.35 5.16
CA CYS A 76 -4.97 0.55 6.35
C CYS A 76 -5.52 1.18 7.63
N GLU A 77 -5.50 2.50 7.70
CA GLU A 77 -6.05 3.27 8.82
C GLU A 77 -6.56 4.63 8.35
N HIS A 78 -7.73 5.02 8.86
CA HIS A 78 -8.30 6.36 8.69
C HIS A 78 -8.99 6.82 9.97
N ASN A 79 -8.64 8.00 10.45
CA ASN A 79 -9.22 8.59 11.65
C ASN A 79 -9.04 10.13 11.64
N ALA A 80 -9.51 10.83 12.69
CA ALA A 80 -9.43 12.29 12.80
C ALA A 80 -7.99 12.86 12.76
N ARG A 81 -6.95 12.04 12.85
CA ARG A 81 -5.55 12.46 12.78
C ARG A 81 -4.94 12.30 11.39
N GLY A 82 -5.65 11.63 10.49
CA GLY A 82 -5.22 11.41 9.12
C GLY A 82 -5.48 9.99 8.64
N ALA A 83 -4.83 9.63 7.55
CA ALA A 83 -4.95 8.32 6.93
C ALA A 83 -3.59 7.74 6.54
N MET A 84 -3.53 6.42 6.46
CA MET A 84 -2.40 5.67 5.95
C MET A 84 -2.89 4.56 5.03
N GLY A 85 -2.19 4.37 3.92
CA GLY A 85 -2.50 3.31 2.97
C GLY A 85 -1.29 2.86 2.17
N VAL A 86 -1.48 1.80 1.40
CA VAL A 86 -0.43 1.18 0.58
C VAL A 86 -0.90 1.10 -0.86
N VAL A 87 -0.09 1.58 -1.80
CA VAL A 87 -0.33 1.39 -3.24
C VAL A 87 -0.19 -0.10 -3.55
N ILE A 88 -1.21 -0.69 -4.19
CA ILE A 88 -1.26 -2.13 -4.44
C ILE A 88 -1.07 -2.51 -5.91
N ASN A 89 -0.90 -1.54 -6.80
CA ASN A 89 -0.81 -1.78 -8.24
C ASN A 89 0.43 -1.16 -8.91
N ARG A 90 1.51 -0.94 -8.14
CA ARG A 90 2.82 -0.55 -8.68
C ARG A 90 3.89 -1.52 -8.24
N ALA A 91 4.47 -2.24 -9.18
CA ALA A 91 5.65 -3.05 -8.96
C ALA A 91 6.91 -2.18 -8.95
N THR A 92 7.89 -2.56 -8.13
CA THR A 92 9.28 -2.13 -8.27
C THR A 92 10.04 -3.13 -9.14
N ASP A 93 11.29 -2.84 -9.47
CA ASP A 93 12.18 -3.79 -10.17
C ASP A 93 12.72 -4.90 -9.23
N MET A 94 12.41 -4.83 -7.94
CA MET A 94 12.86 -5.78 -6.91
C MET A 94 11.86 -6.91 -6.75
N THR A 95 12.33 -8.13 -6.69
CA THR A 95 11.54 -9.31 -6.29
C THR A 95 11.63 -9.55 -4.79
N VAL A 96 10.75 -10.40 -4.27
CA VAL A 96 10.83 -10.85 -2.87
C VAL A 96 12.15 -11.57 -2.62
N ALA A 97 12.65 -12.36 -3.57
CA ALA A 97 13.95 -13.02 -3.44
C ALA A 97 15.10 -12.00 -3.32
N ASP A 98 15.12 -10.96 -4.17
CA ASP A 98 16.11 -9.88 -4.09
C ASP A 98 16.08 -9.15 -2.73
N LEU A 99 14.88 -8.94 -2.19
CA LEU A 99 14.75 -8.33 -0.87
C LEU A 99 15.34 -9.24 0.22
N PHE A 100 15.05 -10.54 0.19
CA PHE A 100 15.56 -11.50 1.19
C PHE A 100 17.09 -11.56 1.16
N ASP A 101 17.69 -11.55 -0.04
CA ASP A 101 19.14 -11.50 -0.18
C ASP A 101 19.75 -10.22 0.44
N ARG A 102 19.05 -9.07 0.30
CA ARG A 102 19.52 -7.79 0.86
C ARG A 102 19.46 -7.72 2.39
N ILE A 103 18.48 -8.38 3.00
CA ILE A 103 18.31 -8.40 4.47
C ILE A 103 18.98 -9.59 5.15
N ASP A 104 19.81 -10.34 4.40
CA ASP A 104 20.56 -11.53 4.86
C ASP A 104 19.62 -12.58 5.50
N LEU A 105 18.46 -12.81 4.88
CA LEU A 105 17.45 -13.76 5.30
C LEU A 105 17.38 -14.88 4.26
N GLN A 106 17.86 -16.07 4.65
CA GLN A 106 17.86 -17.21 3.74
C GLN A 106 16.47 -17.82 3.64
N LEU A 107 15.94 -17.95 2.42
CA LEU A 107 14.76 -18.76 2.16
C LEU A 107 15.15 -20.23 2.32
N GLU A 108 14.61 -20.93 3.32
CA GLU A 108 14.83 -22.37 3.53
C GLU A 108 14.29 -23.19 2.35
N ILE A 109 13.32 -22.64 1.62
CA ILE A 109 12.76 -23.22 0.39
C ILE A 109 13.45 -22.53 -0.79
N ILE A 110 14.08 -23.33 -1.66
CA ILE A 110 14.87 -22.88 -2.82
C ILE A 110 14.11 -21.77 -3.59
N PRO A 111 14.69 -20.56 -3.71
CA PRO A 111 13.99 -19.37 -4.23
C PRO A 111 13.34 -19.57 -5.62
N ASN A 112 13.93 -20.37 -6.49
CA ASN A 112 13.44 -20.64 -7.83
C ASN A 112 12.25 -21.61 -7.90
N SER A 113 11.90 -22.27 -6.81
CA SER A 113 10.78 -23.20 -6.73
C SER A 113 9.62 -22.68 -5.87
N HIS A 114 9.81 -21.60 -5.09
CA HIS A 114 8.75 -20.97 -4.34
C HIS A 114 8.09 -19.86 -5.17
N PRO A 115 6.79 -19.95 -5.50
CA PRO A 115 6.10 -18.96 -6.34
C PRO A 115 6.29 -17.53 -5.80
N MET A 116 6.30 -17.36 -4.47
CA MET A 116 6.41 -16.07 -3.80
C MET A 116 7.75 -15.36 -4.04
N GLY A 117 8.85 -16.09 -4.20
CA GLY A 117 10.17 -15.49 -4.45
C GLY A 117 10.24 -14.64 -5.73
N GLN A 118 9.43 -15.00 -6.73
CA GLN A 118 9.35 -14.28 -8.00
C GLN A 118 8.35 -13.12 -7.99
N HIS A 119 7.57 -12.96 -6.91
CA HIS A 119 6.63 -11.85 -6.81
C HIS A 119 7.39 -10.54 -6.68
N PRO A 120 6.97 -9.48 -7.39
CA PRO A 120 7.58 -8.17 -7.24
C PRO A 120 7.25 -7.58 -5.87
N VAL A 121 8.21 -6.86 -5.32
CA VAL A 121 7.97 -5.94 -4.21
C VAL A 121 7.26 -4.72 -4.77
N LEU A 122 6.19 -4.26 -4.09
CA LEU A 122 5.41 -3.12 -4.55
C LEU A 122 6.02 -1.80 -4.04
N PHE A 123 5.83 -0.75 -4.80
CA PHE A 123 5.97 0.62 -4.30
C PHE A 123 4.71 1.00 -3.54
N GLY A 124 4.76 1.00 -2.22
CA GLY A 124 3.59 1.29 -1.35
C GLY A 124 3.28 2.77 -1.19
N GLY A 125 4.25 3.64 -1.47
CA GLY A 125 4.12 5.09 -1.38
C GLY A 125 5.43 5.79 -1.03
N PRO A 126 5.42 7.14 -1.01
CA PRO A 126 6.65 7.94 -0.87
C PRO A 126 7.15 8.08 0.57
N VAL A 127 6.37 7.64 1.58
CA VAL A 127 6.75 7.80 2.98
C VAL A 127 7.51 6.57 3.44
N GLN A 128 8.66 6.75 4.09
CA GLN A 128 9.54 5.66 4.55
C GLN A 128 9.83 4.64 3.46
N SER A 129 10.30 5.10 2.32
CA SER A 129 10.61 4.30 1.14
C SER A 129 11.76 3.30 1.34
N ASP A 130 12.43 3.36 2.46
CA ASP A 130 13.48 2.45 2.94
C ASP A 130 12.93 1.30 3.82
N ARG A 131 11.64 1.28 4.13
CA ARG A 131 11.00 0.29 5.02
C ARG A 131 10.03 -0.62 4.29
N GLY A 132 10.03 -1.89 4.71
CA GLY A 132 9.09 -2.90 4.23
C GLY A 132 7.78 -2.90 5.02
N PHE A 133 6.68 -3.10 4.30
CA PHE A 133 5.33 -3.19 4.82
C PHE A 133 4.61 -4.36 4.18
N ILE A 134 3.86 -5.12 4.95
CA ILE A 134 3.24 -6.35 4.50
C ILE A 134 1.75 -6.34 4.80
N LEU A 135 0.93 -6.39 3.74
CA LEU A 135 -0.49 -6.71 3.82
C LEU A 135 -0.67 -8.21 3.70
N HIS A 136 -1.48 -8.81 4.57
CA HIS A 136 -1.71 -10.25 4.53
C HIS A 136 -3.12 -10.66 4.95
N ALA A 137 -3.56 -11.79 4.42
CA ALA A 137 -4.80 -12.48 4.74
C ALA A 137 -4.57 -14.00 4.78
N PRO A 138 -5.17 -14.73 5.76
CA PRO A 138 -6.02 -14.22 6.84
C PRO A 138 -5.28 -13.29 7.80
N ALA A 139 -6.05 -12.52 8.56
CA ALA A 139 -5.49 -11.70 9.63
C ALA A 139 -4.72 -12.58 10.61
N GLY A 140 -3.50 -12.17 10.94
CA GLY A 140 -2.59 -12.88 11.85
C GLY A 140 -1.99 -11.92 12.86
N SER A 141 -1.32 -12.47 13.87
CA SER A 141 -0.63 -11.70 14.89
C SER A 141 0.86 -11.91 14.79
N TYR A 142 1.58 -10.85 14.41
CA TYR A 142 3.03 -10.73 14.47
C TYR A 142 3.39 -9.61 15.44
N SER A 143 4.65 -9.43 15.76
CA SER A 143 5.11 -8.50 16.82
C SER A 143 4.63 -7.05 16.59
N SER A 144 4.54 -6.60 15.33
CA SER A 144 4.07 -5.27 14.95
C SER A 144 2.98 -5.37 13.88
N THR A 145 1.75 -5.66 14.32
CA THR A 145 0.60 -5.88 13.44
C THR A 145 -0.55 -4.93 13.76
N LEU A 146 -1.03 -4.23 12.73
CA LEU A 146 -2.29 -3.50 12.73
C LEU A 146 -3.38 -4.37 12.09
N LYS A 147 -4.41 -4.73 12.82
CA LYS A 147 -5.59 -5.37 12.26
C LYS A 147 -6.43 -4.31 11.55
N VAL A 148 -6.50 -4.38 10.23
CA VAL A 148 -7.28 -3.45 9.40
C VAL A 148 -8.74 -3.86 9.34
N SER A 149 -8.99 -5.15 9.10
CA SER A 149 -10.33 -5.76 9.09
C SER A 149 -10.28 -7.14 9.76
N ASP A 150 -11.39 -7.88 9.74
CA ASP A 150 -11.39 -9.25 10.25
C ASP A 150 -10.58 -10.20 9.36
N GLU A 151 -10.35 -9.85 8.11
CA GLU A 151 -9.65 -10.69 7.14
C GLU A 151 -8.24 -10.19 6.82
N VAL A 152 -7.95 -8.88 6.96
CA VAL A 152 -6.68 -8.26 6.54
C VAL A 152 -5.96 -7.64 7.72
N SER A 153 -4.67 -7.93 7.78
CA SER A 153 -3.72 -7.26 8.68
C SER A 153 -2.58 -6.62 7.91
N PHE A 154 -2.00 -5.60 8.53
CA PHE A 154 -0.84 -4.87 8.07
C PHE A 154 0.29 -5.01 9.08
N THR A 155 1.42 -5.53 8.67
CA THR A 155 2.54 -5.90 9.55
C THR A 155 3.83 -5.25 9.08
N THR A 156 4.66 -4.80 10.03
CA THR A 156 5.95 -4.16 9.76
C THR A 156 7.12 -4.87 10.46
N SER A 157 6.87 -5.90 11.23
CA SER A 157 7.89 -6.62 11.98
C SER A 157 8.54 -7.73 11.15
N ARG A 158 9.81 -8.03 11.46
CA ARG A 158 10.64 -8.99 10.74
C ARG A 158 10.13 -10.43 10.84
N ASP A 159 9.42 -10.78 11.90
CA ASP A 159 8.93 -12.13 12.17
C ASP A 159 7.99 -12.69 11.08
N ILE A 160 7.22 -11.83 10.40
CA ILE A 160 6.42 -12.26 9.23
C ILE A 160 7.32 -12.66 8.04
N LEU A 161 8.46 -11.97 7.85
CA LEU A 161 9.44 -12.32 6.82
C LEU A 161 10.15 -13.64 7.17
N GLU A 162 10.43 -13.86 8.44
CA GLU A 162 10.99 -15.13 8.95
C GLU A 162 10.01 -16.28 8.74
N SER A 163 8.70 -16.07 9.02
CA SER A 163 7.65 -17.04 8.72
C SER A 163 7.55 -17.31 7.21
N LEU A 164 7.69 -16.28 6.37
CA LEU A 164 7.71 -16.43 4.92
C LEU A 164 8.92 -17.26 4.48
N ALA A 165 10.10 -16.98 5.05
CA ALA A 165 11.32 -17.75 4.77
C ALA A 165 11.19 -19.23 5.15
N ALA A 166 10.51 -19.52 6.25
CA ALA A 166 10.22 -20.88 6.72
C ALA A 166 9.08 -21.58 5.94
N GLY A 167 8.39 -20.86 5.03
CA GLY A 167 7.24 -21.41 4.30
C GLY A 167 5.94 -21.46 5.10
N GLU A 168 5.86 -20.75 6.23
CA GLU A 168 4.73 -20.70 7.16
C GLU A 168 3.91 -19.41 7.03
N ALA A 169 4.18 -18.60 6.01
CA ALA A 169 3.52 -17.32 5.79
C ALA A 169 2.02 -17.46 5.47
N PRO A 170 1.24 -16.39 5.66
CA PRO A 170 -0.14 -16.32 5.20
C PRO A 170 -0.26 -16.64 3.71
N GLN A 171 -1.41 -17.25 3.31
CA GLN A 171 -1.64 -17.67 1.93
C GLN A 171 -1.70 -16.51 0.93
N ARG A 172 -2.16 -15.35 1.39
CA ARG A 172 -2.25 -14.11 0.61
C ARG A 172 -1.38 -13.07 1.26
N LEU A 173 -0.46 -12.50 0.48
CA LEU A 173 0.54 -11.56 0.98
C LEU A 173 0.93 -10.58 -0.13
N LEU A 174 1.01 -9.30 0.22
CA LEU A 174 1.64 -8.26 -0.60
C LEU A 174 2.76 -7.62 0.21
N LEU A 175 3.93 -7.58 -0.35
CA LEU A 175 5.09 -6.92 0.23
C LEU A 175 5.33 -5.61 -0.51
N SER A 176 5.44 -4.52 0.23
CA SER A 176 5.69 -3.18 -0.32
C SER A 176 6.82 -2.48 0.39
N ILE A 177 7.44 -1.54 -0.30
CA ILE A 177 8.39 -0.57 0.27
C ILE A 177 7.69 0.78 0.33
N GLY A 178 7.75 1.42 1.50
CA GLY A 178 7.07 2.68 1.75
C GLY A 178 5.56 2.56 1.89
N TYR A 179 4.94 3.66 2.25
CA TYR A 179 3.49 3.80 2.38
C TYR A 179 3.04 5.20 1.95
N SER A 180 1.73 5.38 1.77
CA SER A 180 1.08 6.66 1.48
C SER A 180 0.43 7.19 2.74
N GLY A 181 0.65 8.46 3.07
CA GLY A 181 0.15 9.07 4.30
C GLY A 181 -0.51 10.42 4.05
N TRP A 182 -1.60 10.68 4.77
CA TRP A 182 -2.33 11.94 4.76
C TRP A 182 -2.43 12.50 6.17
N GLY A 183 -2.19 13.80 6.33
CA GLY A 183 -2.46 14.51 7.58
C GLY A 183 -3.96 14.64 7.87
N ALA A 184 -4.28 15.13 9.07
CA ALA A 184 -5.66 15.33 9.50
C ALA A 184 -6.46 16.17 8.50
N GLY A 185 -7.58 15.66 7.99
CA GLY A 185 -8.46 16.31 7.03
C GLY A 185 -7.93 16.42 5.60
N GLN A 186 -6.68 15.98 5.33
CA GLN A 186 -6.08 16.10 4.01
C GLN A 186 -6.77 15.18 3.01
N LEU A 187 -6.98 13.90 3.39
CA LEU A 187 -7.62 12.93 2.50
C LEU A 187 -9.04 13.35 2.12
N GLU A 188 -9.81 13.84 3.08
CA GLU A 188 -11.16 14.32 2.85
C GLU A 188 -11.18 15.50 1.88
N GLN A 189 -10.21 16.44 2.00
CA GLN A 189 -10.09 17.55 1.06
C GLN A 189 -9.72 17.10 -0.35
N GLU A 190 -8.83 16.12 -0.48
CA GLU A 190 -8.45 15.55 -1.77
C GLU A 190 -9.62 14.82 -2.44
N ILE A 191 -10.45 14.09 -1.67
CA ILE A 191 -11.67 13.45 -2.16
C ILE A 191 -12.67 14.50 -2.61
N LEU A 192 -12.92 15.55 -1.81
CA LEU A 192 -13.82 16.66 -2.17
C LEU A 192 -13.35 17.42 -3.41
N SER A 193 -12.04 17.43 -3.65
CA SER A 193 -11.44 18.05 -4.84
C SER A 193 -11.40 17.10 -6.05
N ASN A 194 -12.11 15.97 -5.98
CA ASN A 194 -12.14 14.93 -7.01
C ASN A 194 -10.73 14.36 -7.36
N GLY A 195 -9.86 14.23 -6.39
CA GLY A 195 -8.59 13.54 -6.56
C GLY A 195 -8.75 12.01 -6.52
N TRP A 196 -9.67 11.53 -5.71
CA TRP A 196 -9.86 10.11 -5.42
C TRP A 196 -11.32 9.68 -5.52
N LEU A 197 -11.51 8.47 -6.03
CA LEU A 197 -12.73 7.68 -5.88
C LEU A 197 -12.54 6.68 -4.75
N THR A 198 -13.61 6.28 -4.08
CA THR A 198 -13.57 5.32 -2.96
C THR A 198 -14.48 4.13 -3.21
N ALA A 199 -14.01 2.94 -2.95
CA ALA A 199 -14.80 1.71 -2.99
C ALA A 199 -14.44 0.81 -1.80
N PRO A 200 -15.36 0.01 -1.24
CA PRO A 200 -15.00 -1.05 -0.32
C PRO A 200 -13.94 -1.96 -0.94
N ALA A 201 -12.94 -2.35 -0.14
CA ALA A 201 -11.87 -3.20 -0.65
C ALA A 201 -12.39 -4.62 -0.96
N ASP A 202 -11.86 -5.20 -2.04
CA ASP A 202 -12.11 -6.57 -2.46
C ASP A 202 -10.81 -7.37 -2.41
N LEU A 203 -10.82 -8.50 -1.70
CA LEU A 203 -9.63 -9.33 -1.50
C LEU A 203 -9.14 -9.97 -2.79
N GLY A 204 -10.04 -10.30 -3.72
CA GLY A 204 -9.68 -10.83 -5.03
C GLY A 204 -8.91 -9.82 -5.85
N VAL A 205 -9.39 -8.56 -5.87
CA VAL A 205 -8.68 -7.45 -6.53
C VAL A 205 -7.31 -7.23 -5.90
N MET A 206 -7.23 -7.27 -4.58
CA MET A 206 -5.99 -6.96 -3.86
C MET A 206 -4.93 -8.05 -4.02
N PHE A 207 -5.30 -9.33 -3.86
CA PHE A 207 -4.34 -10.42 -3.73
C PHE A 207 -4.30 -11.39 -4.91
N ASP A 208 -5.43 -11.57 -5.63
CA ASP A 208 -5.54 -12.67 -6.59
C ASP A 208 -5.38 -12.20 -8.04
N LEU A 209 -5.57 -10.89 -8.32
CA LEU A 209 -5.38 -10.35 -9.67
C LEU A 209 -3.93 -9.94 -9.95
N PRO A 210 -3.48 -10.04 -11.21
CA PRO A 210 -2.25 -9.41 -11.68
C PRO A 210 -2.22 -7.91 -11.35
N ILE A 211 -1.04 -7.39 -11.07
CA ILE A 211 -0.86 -5.99 -10.60
C ILE A 211 -1.44 -4.99 -11.62
N GLU A 212 -1.22 -5.24 -12.89
CA GLU A 212 -1.68 -4.41 -14.02
C GLU A 212 -3.20 -4.40 -14.19
N GLU A 213 -3.91 -5.40 -13.71
CA GLU A 213 -5.37 -5.51 -13.83
C GLU A 213 -6.11 -4.88 -12.62
N ARG A 214 -5.40 -4.62 -11.51
CA ARG A 214 -6.00 -4.15 -10.26
C ARG A 214 -6.70 -2.80 -10.39
N PHE A 215 -6.14 -1.87 -11.19
CA PHE A 215 -6.76 -0.56 -11.39
C PHE A 215 -8.13 -0.68 -12.05
N ASP A 216 -8.20 -1.38 -13.19
CA ASP A 216 -9.45 -1.56 -13.92
C ASP A 216 -10.47 -2.37 -13.12
N ALA A 217 -10.00 -3.35 -12.34
CA ALA A 217 -10.86 -4.14 -11.47
C ALA A 217 -11.42 -3.30 -10.31
N ALA A 218 -10.60 -2.47 -9.67
CA ALA A 218 -11.04 -1.56 -8.62
C ALA A 218 -12.05 -0.53 -9.16
N MET A 219 -11.83 0.00 -10.37
CA MET A 219 -12.77 0.90 -11.02
C MET A 219 -14.13 0.24 -11.28
N LYS A 220 -14.17 -1.04 -11.62
CA LYS A 220 -15.43 -1.79 -11.81
C LYS A 220 -16.24 -1.95 -10.52
N LEU A 221 -15.60 -1.91 -9.33
CA LEU A 221 -16.30 -1.95 -8.05
C LEU A 221 -17.21 -0.73 -7.83
N LEU A 222 -16.95 0.37 -8.52
CA LEU A 222 -17.76 1.59 -8.43
C LEU A 222 -19.14 1.44 -9.08
N GLY A 223 -19.35 0.41 -9.91
CA GLY A 223 -20.63 0.14 -10.54
C GLY A 223 -21.04 1.08 -11.69
N PHE A 224 -20.10 1.95 -12.13
CA PHE A 224 -20.30 2.83 -13.29
C PHE A 224 -19.04 2.84 -14.17
N ASP A 225 -19.19 3.27 -15.43
CA ASP A 225 -18.05 3.43 -16.35
C ASP A 225 -17.31 4.74 -16.04
N PRO A 226 -16.06 4.68 -15.59
CA PRO A 226 -15.26 5.86 -15.24
C PRO A 226 -14.98 6.78 -16.43
N LEU A 227 -14.99 6.26 -17.66
CA LEU A 227 -14.85 7.07 -18.87
C LEU A 227 -16.00 8.06 -19.04
N MET A 228 -17.16 7.77 -18.46
CA MET A 228 -18.29 8.72 -18.40
C MET A 228 -17.98 9.95 -17.55
N LEU A 229 -17.13 9.84 -16.52
CA LEU A 229 -16.72 10.98 -15.68
C LEU A 229 -15.79 11.93 -16.41
N ALA A 230 -14.90 11.40 -17.26
CA ALA A 230 -13.96 12.23 -18.05
C ALA A 230 -14.66 13.02 -19.15
N SER A 231 -15.78 12.54 -19.68
CA SER A 231 -16.53 13.19 -20.77
C SER A 231 -17.39 14.38 -20.30
N VAL A 232 -17.82 14.42 -19.03
CA VAL A 232 -18.68 15.45 -18.46
C VAL A 232 -17.89 16.71 -18.06
N ALA A 233 -16.61 16.60 -17.79
CA ALA A 233 -15.74 17.73 -17.41
C ALA A 233 -15.33 18.64 -18.59
N GLY A 234 -15.71 18.31 -19.82
CA GLY A 234 -15.28 19.01 -21.04
C GLY A 234 -16.29 20.05 -21.59
N HIS A 235 -17.43 20.30 -20.97
CA HIS A 235 -18.42 21.25 -21.46
C HIS A 235 -18.92 22.16 -20.33
N ALA A 236 -18.13 23.17 -20.00
CA ALA A 236 -18.56 24.39 -19.32
C ALA A 236 -17.74 25.57 -19.86
#